data_fbf11bcad2fe77a755fb7c4ff03d34a3
#
_entry.id   fbf11bcad2fe77a755fb7c4ff03d34a3
#
_cell.length_a   1.000
_cell.length_b   1.000
_cell.length_c   1.000
_cell.angle_alpha   90.00
_cell.angle_beta   90.00
_cell.angle_gamma   90.00
#
_symmetry.space_group_name_H-M   'P 1'
#
loop_
_entity.id
_entity.type
_entity.pdbx_description
1 polymer ?
#
loop_
_entity_poly.entity_id
_entity_poly.type
_entity_poly.pdbx_seq_one_letter_code
_entity_poly.pdbx_strand_id
1 'polypeptide(L)'
;MKRVLFFVFGILLCLGIYSQELKVKSFTLAATDISAQTQQRKDLNDEPCALVKVQFVGDILYVEGNVIKPLVKKGNETWAYMTHGSQQMKVLTKDYLPIMVDFSNYGISQVEKNKTYVLVLTKPTGGAESVMQQCQTLIIRYTPSTATVLVDNKMVRGNNGVAKTILPVGQHSFVVACDGYESEEGMVKLKASAPSNLQITLTKDAPGVGVANSGAESQHTSANQSSRQNQISSVSTSASSNNSGYSSGSFPVPSGNNTISIPVKNGIIIEMVKVESGEFLMGATAQMAKPSRDEKPCHSVTLTQNYYIGKYEVTQDLWKSVMSNNPSDFIADNLPVNRVSWIECQEFISRLNKMTGKNFRLPTEAEWEFAARGGNKSKGYQYSGSNNIFDVAWFDGNSKLEVQPVGSKLANELGIYDMSGNVAEWCQDRKGKYDVSQKINPVGPLKGKDRIIRGGSYGTNDWSCRISSRPNFEPEYNGFNCGLRLALSE
;
A
#
# COMPACT_ATOMS: atom_id res chain seq x y z
N MET A 1 -45.17 27.27 -31.77
CA MET A 1 -43.83 27.43 -31.12
C MET A 1 -43.32 26.04 -30.77
N LYS A 2 -42.44 25.50 -31.61
CA LYS A 2 -41.82 24.19 -31.44
C LYS A 2 -40.58 24.37 -30.54
N ARG A 3 -40.54 23.70 -29.37
CA ARG A 3 -39.33 23.60 -28.53
C ARG A 3 -38.49 22.44 -29.04
N VAL A 4 -37.32 22.76 -29.59
CA VAL A 4 -36.29 21.81 -29.97
C VAL A 4 -35.50 21.44 -28.71
N LEU A 5 -35.56 20.17 -28.34
CA LEU A 5 -34.80 19.60 -27.24
C LEU A 5 -33.42 19.15 -27.78
N PHE A 6 -32.39 19.90 -27.46
CA PHE A 6 -30.99 19.51 -27.76
C PHE A 6 -30.57 18.40 -26.80
N PHE A 7 -30.45 17.19 -27.30
CA PHE A 7 -29.72 16.11 -26.65
C PHE A 7 -28.20 16.36 -26.86
N VAL A 8 -27.54 16.82 -25.82
CA VAL A 8 -26.06 16.84 -25.78
C VAL A 8 -25.63 15.41 -25.51
N PHE A 9 -25.18 14.71 -26.53
CA PHE A 9 -24.46 13.45 -26.42
C PHE A 9 -23.04 13.78 -25.91
N GLY A 10 -22.85 13.69 -24.61
CA GLY A 10 -21.53 13.70 -24.00
C GLY A 10 -20.79 12.42 -24.37
N ILE A 11 -19.95 12.48 -25.40
CA ILE A 11 -18.95 11.43 -25.67
C ILE A 11 -17.93 11.51 -24.55
N LEU A 12 -18.10 10.67 -23.54
CA LEU A 12 -17.07 10.41 -22.55
C LEU A 12 -15.97 9.59 -23.23
N LEU A 13 -14.95 10.27 -23.73
CA LEU A 13 -13.71 9.64 -24.15
C LEU A 13 -13.08 9.02 -22.90
N CYS A 14 -13.31 7.72 -22.71
CA CYS A 14 -12.49 6.91 -21.83
C CYS A 14 -11.07 6.88 -22.40
N LEU A 15 -10.20 7.74 -21.92
CA LEU A 15 -8.76 7.61 -22.09
C LEU A 15 -8.34 6.37 -21.32
N GLY A 16 -8.27 5.23 -22.01
CA GLY A 16 -7.65 4.02 -21.48
C GLY A 16 -6.19 4.31 -21.16
N ILE A 17 -5.85 4.31 -19.89
CA ILE A 17 -4.46 4.35 -19.44
C ILE A 17 -3.88 2.98 -19.79
N TYR A 18 -3.10 2.94 -20.87
CA TYR A 18 -2.35 1.75 -21.26
C TYR A 18 -1.15 1.61 -20.32
N SER A 19 -1.12 0.60 -19.49
CA SER A 19 0.12 0.18 -18.83
C SER A 19 0.94 -0.65 -19.81
N GLN A 20 1.64 0.00 -20.71
CA GLN A 20 2.61 -0.68 -21.58
C GLN A 20 3.96 -0.74 -20.87
N GLU A 21 4.58 -1.91 -20.85
CA GLU A 21 5.93 -2.10 -20.32
C GLU A 21 6.96 -1.63 -21.35
N LEU A 22 7.89 -0.78 -20.91
CA LEU A 22 9.07 -0.45 -21.69
C LEU A 22 9.93 -1.69 -21.88
N LYS A 23 10.68 -1.70 -22.98
CA LYS A 23 11.72 -2.73 -23.22
C LYS A 23 13.10 -2.09 -23.22
N VAL A 24 14.04 -2.79 -22.59
CA VAL A 24 15.45 -2.45 -22.75
C VAL A 24 15.91 -2.99 -24.09
N LYS A 25 16.30 -2.08 -24.99
CA LYS A 25 16.88 -2.43 -26.28
C LYS A 25 18.34 -2.86 -26.13
N SER A 26 19.09 -2.13 -25.32
CA SER A 26 20.49 -2.43 -25.01
C SER A 26 20.93 -1.72 -23.74
N PHE A 27 21.90 -2.34 -23.05
CA PHE A 27 22.71 -1.70 -22.03
C PHE A 27 24.17 -2.09 -22.28
N THR A 28 25.02 -1.11 -22.58
CA THR A 28 26.38 -1.36 -23.05
C THR A 28 27.37 -0.39 -22.45
N LEU A 29 28.61 -0.85 -22.28
CA LEU A 29 29.75 0.02 -21.97
C LEU A 29 30.11 0.84 -23.19
N ALA A 30 30.14 2.15 -23.07
CA ALA A 30 30.61 3.08 -24.09
C ALA A 30 32.12 3.36 -23.92
N ALA A 31 32.96 2.44 -24.37
CA ALA A 31 34.38 2.45 -24.06
C ALA A 31 35.14 3.71 -24.50
N THR A 32 34.66 4.36 -25.58
CA THR A 32 35.26 5.61 -26.11
C THR A 32 34.63 6.88 -25.53
N ASP A 33 33.58 6.75 -24.75
CA ASP A 33 32.88 7.90 -24.16
C ASP A 33 33.50 8.26 -22.80
N ILE A 34 34.25 9.33 -22.75
CA ILE A 34 34.94 9.83 -21.57
C ILE A 34 34.09 10.79 -20.71
N SER A 35 32.77 10.87 -20.94
CA SER A 35 31.88 11.80 -20.22
C SER A 35 31.87 11.58 -18.70
N ALA A 36 32.00 10.33 -18.25
CA ALA A 36 32.11 10.02 -16.83
C ALA A 36 33.35 10.63 -16.17
N GLN A 37 34.43 10.84 -16.95
CA GLN A 37 35.68 11.42 -16.50
C GLN A 37 35.67 12.94 -16.60
N THR A 38 35.20 13.48 -17.73
CA THR A 38 35.21 14.93 -18.04
C THR A 38 34.11 15.71 -17.29
N GLN A 39 33.03 15.04 -16.93
CA GLN A 39 31.94 15.60 -16.14
C GLN A 39 31.70 14.75 -14.88
N GLN A 40 32.81 14.48 -14.20
CA GLN A 40 32.86 13.60 -13.05
C GLN A 40 31.94 14.08 -11.92
N ARG A 41 31.22 13.14 -11.31
CA ARG A 41 30.61 13.29 -10.00
C ARG A 41 31.17 12.26 -9.04
N LYS A 42 31.16 12.61 -7.77
CA LYS A 42 31.61 11.74 -6.71
C LYS A 42 30.43 11.31 -5.84
N ASP A 43 30.55 10.15 -5.25
CA ASP A 43 29.58 9.64 -4.27
C ASP A 43 29.86 10.19 -2.87
N LEU A 44 29.12 9.71 -1.88
CA LEU A 44 29.26 10.13 -0.48
C LEU A 44 30.58 9.72 0.18
N ASN A 45 31.36 8.85 -0.46
CA ASN A 45 32.68 8.41 -0.01
C ASN A 45 33.81 9.12 -0.79
N ASP A 46 33.49 10.17 -1.56
CA ASP A 46 34.39 10.92 -2.43
C ASP A 46 34.97 10.09 -3.60
N GLU A 47 34.33 8.92 -3.89
CA GLU A 47 34.71 8.05 -4.99
C GLU A 47 34.05 8.45 -6.30
N PRO A 48 34.75 8.39 -7.45
CA PRO A 48 34.19 8.71 -8.74
C PRO A 48 33.01 7.78 -9.11
N CYS A 49 31.92 8.37 -9.61
CA CYS A 49 30.78 7.62 -10.10
C CYS A 49 30.98 7.05 -11.51
N ALA A 50 30.23 6.02 -11.83
CA ALA A 50 29.90 5.67 -13.21
C ALA A 50 28.84 6.63 -13.76
N LEU A 51 28.80 6.81 -15.07
CA LEU A 51 27.73 7.55 -15.76
C LEU A 51 26.89 6.58 -16.59
N VAL A 52 25.60 6.54 -16.34
CA VAL A 52 24.62 5.84 -17.21
C VAL A 52 23.82 6.89 -17.98
N LYS A 53 23.97 6.90 -19.30
CA LYS A 53 23.18 7.74 -20.22
C LYS A 53 21.94 6.96 -20.63
N VAL A 54 20.79 7.36 -20.11
CA VAL A 54 19.51 6.74 -20.46
C VAL A 54 18.92 7.44 -21.67
N GLN A 55 18.85 6.74 -22.80
CA GLN A 55 18.26 7.19 -24.05
C GLN A 55 16.83 6.68 -24.16
N PHE A 56 15.88 7.61 -24.19
CA PHE A 56 14.47 7.32 -24.30
C PHE A 56 13.72 8.46 -25.00
N VAL A 57 12.82 8.10 -25.93
CA VAL A 57 11.95 9.08 -26.61
C VAL A 57 10.67 9.26 -25.77
N GLY A 58 10.78 10.09 -24.74
CA GLY A 58 9.72 10.40 -23.77
C GLY A 58 10.30 11.01 -22.50
N ASP A 59 9.42 11.33 -21.56
CA ASP A 59 9.83 11.93 -20.28
C ASP A 59 10.25 10.85 -19.29
N ILE A 60 11.52 10.89 -18.87
CA ILE A 60 12.00 10.14 -17.71
C ILE A 60 11.76 11.01 -16.49
N LEU A 61 10.87 10.53 -15.61
CA LEU A 61 10.50 11.22 -14.38
C LEU A 61 11.54 10.99 -13.29
N TYR A 62 12.04 9.76 -13.22
CA TYR A 62 12.89 9.34 -12.11
C TYR A 62 13.79 8.17 -12.50
N VAL A 63 14.96 8.10 -11.87
CA VAL A 63 15.85 6.94 -11.92
C VAL A 63 16.21 6.59 -10.49
N GLU A 64 15.95 5.34 -10.11
CA GLU A 64 16.25 4.75 -8.80
C GLU A 64 17.43 3.78 -8.88
N GLY A 65 17.97 3.48 -7.73
CA GLY A 65 19.17 2.71 -7.52
C GLY A 65 20.19 3.58 -6.79
N ASN A 66 21.44 3.17 -6.79
CA ASN A 66 22.53 3.96 -6.20
C ASN A 66 22.92 5.16 -7.08
N VAL A 67 21.95 6.04 -7.33
CA VAL A 67 22.08 7.20 -8.25
C VAL A 67 22.30 8.49 -7.47
N ILE A 68 23.31 9.23 -7.85
CA ILE A 68 23.62 10.54 -7.28
C ILE A 68 22.75 11.60 -7.96
N LYS A 69 21.97 12.31 -7.18
CA LYS A 69 21.06 13.35 -7.67
C LYS A 69 21.70 14.74 -7.71
N PRO A 70 21.20 15.68 -8.51
CA PRO A 70 20.10 15.54 -9.45
C PRO A 70 20.50 14.83 -10.76
N LEU A 71 19.51 14.24 -11.45
CA LEU A 71 19.67 13.78 -12.82
C LEU A 71 19.98 14.96 -13.74
N VAL A 72 20.73 14.73 -14.82
CA VAL A 72 21.07 15.77 -15.80
C VAL A 72 20.40 15.44 -17.12
N LYS A 73 19.50 16.31 -17.60
CA LYS A 73 18.92 16.18 -18.95
C LYS A 73 19.84 16.82 -19.99
N LYS A 74 20.20 16.08 -21.04
CA LYS A 74 20.98 16.56 -22.18
C LYS A 74 20.33 16.10 -23.48
N GLY A 75 19.54 16.95 -24.10
CA GLY A 75 18.76 16.58 -25.28
C GLY A 75 17.85 15.40 -25.01
N ASN A 76 18.02 14.32 -25.76
CA ASN A 76 17.24 13.08 -25.62
C ASN A 76 17.80 12.08 -24.58
N GLU A 77 18.82 12.51 -23.84
CA GLU A 77 19.46 11.67 -22.82
C GLU A 77 19.16 12.18 -21.41
N THR A 78 18.94 11.26 -20.49
CA THR A 78 18.96 11.53 -19.06
C THR A 78 20.20 10.87 -18.46
N TRP A 79 21.06 11.65 -17.87
CA TRP A 79 22.31 11.22 -17.29
C TRP A 79 22.12 10.89 -15.81
N ALA A 80 22.38 9.64 -15.46
CA ALA A 80 22.33 9.12 -14.10
C ALA A 80 23.75 8.74 -13.65
N TYR A 81 24.27 9.43 -12.64
CA TYR A 81 25.56 9.10 -12.03
C TYR A 81 25.32 8.04 -10.94
N MET A 82 25.94 6.89 -11.08
CA MET A 82 25.75 5.75 -10.18
C MET A 82 27.04 5.43 -9.41
N THR A 83 26.89 5.05 -8.15
CA THR A 83 28.03 4.59 -7.37
C THR A 83 28.64 3.32 -7.96
N HIS A 84 29.97 3.20 -7.87
CA HIS A 84 30.68 2.00 -8.27
C HIS A 84 30.11 0.75 -7.60
N GLY A 85 30.04 -0.34 -8.33
CA GLY A 85 29.48 -1.61 -7.81
C GLY A 85 27.97 -1.74 -7.93
N SER A 86 27.25 -0.74 -8.44
CA SER A 86 25.81 -0.87 -8.66
C SER A 86 25.53 -1.91 -9.75
N GLN A 87 24.54 -2.78 -9.49
CA GLN A 87 24.21 -3.93 -10.35
C GLN A 87 22.86 -3.78 -11.06
N GLN A 88 22.05 -2.83 -10.65
CA GLN A 88 20.71 -2.61 -11.21
C GLN A 88 20.30 -1.15 -11.09
N MET A 89 19.34 -0.76 -11.91
CA MET A 89 18.66 0.52 -11.84
C MET A 89 17.18 0.38 -12.21
N LYS A 90 16.34 1.26 -11.71
CA LYS A 90 14.93 1.34 -12.05
C LYS A 90 14.68 2.67 -12.75
N VAL A 91 14.01 2.65 -13.88
CA VAL A 91 13.67 3.85 -14.64
C VAL A 91 12.16 4.01 -14.65
N LEU A 92 11.69 5.16 -14.18
CA LEU A 92 10.29 5.57 -14.19
C LEU A 92 10.09 6.63 -15.26
N THR A 93 9.10 6.43 -16.12
CA THR A 93 8.72 7.37 -17.18
C THR A 93 7.28 7.83 -17.00
N LYS A 94 6.88 8.91 -17.68
CA LYS A 94 5.55 9.50 -17.53
C LYS A 94 4.43 8.58 -18.01
N ASP A 95 4.67 7.82 -19.10
CA ASP A 95 3.59 7.14 -19.84
C ASP A 95 3.69 5.61 -19.80
N TYR A 96 4.68 5.03 -19.09
CA TYR A 96 4.96 3.60 -19.09
C TYR A 96 5.21 3.11 -17.66
N LEU A 97 4.97 1.81 -17.43
CA LEU A 97 5.34 1.17 -16.18
C LEU A 97 6.84 1.29 -15.92
N PRO A 98 7.25 1.41 -14.64
CA PRO A 98 8.67 1.41 -14.28
C PRO A 98 9.36 0.15 -14.77
N ILE A 99 10.53 0.33 -15.35
CA ILE A 99 11.36 -0.79 -15.79
C ILE A 99 12.56 -0.98 -14.87
N MET A 100 12.73 -2.22 -14.38
CA MET A 100 13.92 -2.64 -13.66
C MET A 100 14.94 -3.17 -14.63
N VAL A 101 16.15 -2.62 -14.61
CA VAL A 101 17.27 -3.02 -15.45
C VAL A 101 18.32 -3.67 -14.58
N ASP A 102 18.37 -5.00 -14.60
CA ASP A 102 19.47 -5.77 -14.01
C ASP A 102 20.59 -5.84 -15.05
N PHE A 103 21.77 -5.33 -14.68
CA PHE A 103 22.90 -5.18 -15.61
C PHE A 103 23.49 -6.52 -16.04
N SER A 104 23.35 -7.54 -15.21
CA SER A 104 23.85 -8.90 -15.51
C SER A 104 23.17 -9.50 -16.74
N ASN A 105 21.91 -9.14 -17.01
CA ASN A 105 21.18 -9.55 -18.21
C ASN A 105 21.78 -9.02 -19.51
N TYR A 106 22.72 -8.07 -19.41
CA TYR A 106 23.40 -7.42 -20.55
C TYR A 106 24.92 -7.66 -20.52
N GLY A 107 25.38 -8.65 -19.76
CA GLY A 107 26.79 -9.01 -19.64
C GLY A 107 27.63 -8.04 -18.80
N ILE A 108 26.97 -7.17 -18.01
CA ILE A 108 27.62 -6.20 -17.12
C ILE A 108 27.28 -6.58 -15.68
N SER A 109 28.24 -7.15 -14.95
CA SER A 109 28.01 -7.57 -13.57
C SER A 109 27.76 -6.40 -12.62
N GLN A 110 28.37 -5.25 -12.90
CA GLN A 110 28.22 -4.01 -12.14
C GLN A 110 28.78 -2.82 -12.94
N VAL A 111 28.35 -1.61 -12.62
CA VAL A 111 28.96 -0.40 -13.21
C VAL A 111 30.24 -0.03 -12.44
N GLU A 112 31.23 0.43 -13.21
CA GLU A 112 32.57 0.76 -12.69
C GLU A 112 32.80 2.27 -12.71
N LYS A 113 33.56 2.76 -11.72
CA LYS A 113 33.90 4.18 -11.61
C LYS A 113 34.59 4.71 -12.88
N ASN A 114 34.31 5.97 -13.21
CA ASN A 114 34.86 6.66 -14.38
C ASN A 114 34.52 6.02 -15.75
N LYS A 115 33.57 5.08 -15.79
CA LYS A 115 33.10 4.49 -17.04
C LYS A 115 31.71 5.02 -17.41
N THR A 116 31.50 5.20 -18.72
CA THR A 116 30.20 5.61 -19.27
C THR A 116 29.50 4.39 -19.87
N TYR A 117 28.21 4.25 -19.54
CA TYR A 117 27.31 3.23 -20.06
C TYR A 117 26.15 3.90 -20.78
N VAL A 118 25.58 3.21 -21.77
CA VAL A 118 24.39 3.67 -22.49
C VAL A 118 23.28 2.65 -22.32
N LEU A 119 22.18 3.09 -21.74
CA LEU A 119 20.93 2.36 -21.63
C LEU A 119 19.94 2.90 -22.66
N VAL A 120 19.53 2.07 -23.60
CA VAL A 120 18.52 2.43 -24.61
C VAL A 120 17.20 1.77 -24.26
N LEU A 121 16.19 2.58 -23.98
CA LEU A 121 14.83 2.14 -23.76
C LEU A 121 13.99 2.36 -25.02
N THR A 122 13.15 1.41 -25.35
CA THR A 122 12.23 1.49 -26.47
C THR A 122 10.80 1.30 -26.03
N LYS A 123 9.90 2.02 -26.70
CA LYS A 123 8.49 1.72 -26.67
C LYS A 123 8.28 0.30 -27.21
N PRO A 124 7.28 -0.44 -26.72
CA PRO A 124 6.95 -1.72 -27.33
C PRO A 124 6.67 -1.49 -28.82
N THR A 125 7.48 -2.09 -29.67
CA THR A 125 7.24 -2.06 -31.12
C THR A 125 5.99 -2.88 -31.39
N GLY A 126 4.93 -2.21 -31.79
CA GLY A 126 3.73 -2.84 -32.29
C GLY A 126 4.04 -3.67 -33.52
N GLY A 127 4.01 -4.96 -33.34
CA GLY A 127 4.01 -5.96 -34.38
C GLY A 127 3.16 -7.12 -33.89
N ALA A 128 1.91 -6.99 -34.01
CA ALA A 128 0.73 -7.79 -33.91
C ALA A 128 -0.29 -6.95 -33.16
N GLU A 129 -1.45 -6.79 -33.74
CA GLU A 129 -2.60 -6.14 -33.17
C GLU A 129 -2.66 -6.41 -31.66
N SER A 130 -2.31 -5.41 -30.86
CA SER A 130 -2.71 -5.39 -29.48
C SER A 130 -4.24 -5.43 -29.58
N VAL A 131 -4.82 -6.59 -29.36
CA VAL A 131 -6.24 -6.71 -29.09
C VAL A 131 -6.47 -5.70 -27.98
N MET A 132 -7.07 -4.55 -28.33
CA MET A 132 -7.59 -3.61 -27.37
C MET A 132 -8.42 -4.45 -26.41
N GLN A 133 -7.94 -4.70 -25.22
CA GLN A 133 -8.73 -5.39 -24.21
C GLN A 133 -9.81 -4.40 -23.83
N GLN A 134 -10.90 -4.41 -24.58
CA GLN A 134 -12.04 -3.56 -24.34
C GLN A 134 -12.56 -3.89 -22.96
N CYS A 135 -12.62 -2.91 -22.10
CA CYS A 135 -13.22 -3.06 -20.79
C CYS A 135 -14.72 -2.77 -20.89
N GLN A 136 -15.50 -3.51 -20.11
CA GLN A 136 -16.94 -3.32 -20.01
C GLN A 136 -17.39 -3.29 -18.55
N THR A 137 -18.50 -2.60 -18.31
CA THR A 137 -19.09 -2.54 -16.98
C THR A 137 -19.91 -3.80 -16.71
N LEU A 138 -19.59 -4.48 -15.62
CA LEU A 138 -20.42 -5.52 -15.01
C LEU A 138 -21.28 -4.87 -13.91
N ILE A 139 -22.58 -5.07 -13.99
CA ILE A 139 -23.56 -4.64 -12.98
C ILE A 139 -24.18 -5.88 -12.37
N ILE A 140 -24.02 -6.09 -11.08
CA ILE A 140 -24.65 -7.19 -10.33
C ILE A 140 -25.71 -6.57 -9.41
N ARG A 141 -26.97 -6.93 -9.63
CA ARG A 141 -28.10 -6.60 -8.75
C ARG A 141 -28.36 -7.81 -7.87
N TYR A 142 -28.41 -7.62 -6.56
CA TYR A 142 -28.50 -8.74 -5.63
C TYR A 142 -29.46 -8.45 -4.47
N THR A 143 -30.06 -9.52 -3.99
CA THR A 143 -30.96 -9.53 -2.83
C THR A 143 -30.57 -10.70 -1.93
N PRO A 144 -30.35 -10.51 -0.61
CA PRO A 144 -30.55 -9.28 0.17
C PRO A 144 -29.46 -8.22 -0.10
N SER A 145 -29.78 -6.96 0.14
CA SER A 145 -28.86 -5.83 -0.10
C SER A 145 -27.62 -5.82 0.80
N THR A 146 -27.60 -6.66 1.83
CA THR A 146 -26.48 -6.89 2.77
C THR A 146 -25.46 -7.90 2.24
N ALA A 147 -25.74 -8.58 1.12
CA ALA A 147 -24.85 -9.58 0.56
C ALA A 147 -23.52 -8.98 0.11
N THR A 148 -22.46 -9.77 0.22
CA THR A 148 -21.12 -9.48 -0.28
C THR A 148 -20.99 -10.00 -1.70
N VAL A 149 -20.40 -9.21 -2.59
CA VAL A 149 -20.15 -9.57 -3.98
C VAL A 149 -18.65 -9.66 -4.21
N LEU A 150 -18.18 -10.79 -4.75
CA LEU A 150 -16.83 -10.96 -5.26
C LEU A 150 -16.89 -11.16 -6.78
N VAL A 151 -15.92 -10.59 -7.49
CA VAL A 151 -15.70 -10.83 -8.91
C VAL A 151 -14.22 -11.07 -9.11
N ASP A 152 -13.85 -12.20 -9.75
CA ASP A 152 -12.47 -12.66 -9.86
C ASP A 152 -11.74 -12.67 -8.51
N ASN A 153 -12.42 -13.19 -7.48
CA ASN A 153 -11.97 -13.23 -6.09
C ASN A 153 -11.66 -11.86 -5.45
N LYS A 154 -12.15 -10.76 -6.06
CA LYS A 154 -12.03 -9.41 -5.51
C LYS A 154 -13.39 -8.90 -5.06
N MET A 155 -13.44 -8.34 -3.85
CA MET A 155 -14.67 -7.76 -3.32
C MET A 155 -15.08 -6.54 -4.16
N VAL A 156 -16.32 -6.54 -4.64
CA VAL A 156 -16.95 -5.40 -5.32
C VAL A 156 -17.97 -4.79 -4.38
N ARG A 157 -17.71 -3.59 -3.90
CA ARG A 157 -18.66 -2.90 -3.02
C ARG A 157 -19.93 -2.55 -3.77
N GLY A 158 -21.05 -2.97 -3.21
CA GLY A 158 -22.37 -2.58 -3.68
C GLY A 158 -23.01 -1.54 -2.77
N ASN A 159 -23.98 -0.82 -3.32
CA ASN A 159 -24.85 0.08 -2.59
C ASN A 159 -26.29 -0.28 -2.92
N ASN A 160 -27.15 -0.45 -1.90
CA ASN A 160 -28.56 -0.79 -2.04
C ASN A 160 -28.83 -2.00 -2.98
N GLY A 161 -28.04 -3.08 -2.83
CA GLY A 161 -28.21 -4.29 -3.64
C GLY A 161 -27.72 -4.15 -5.09
N VAL A 162 -26.82 -3.19 -5.38
CA VAL A 162 -26.22 -3.02 -6.71
C VAL A 162 -24.71 -2.86 -6.58
N ALA A 163 -23.95 -3.79 -7.13
CA ALA A 163 -22.49 -3.71 -7.29
C ALA A 163 -22.15 -3.40 -8.75
N LYS A 164 -21.16 -2.53 -8.98
CA LYS A 164 -20.67 -2.17 -10.32
C LYS A 164 -19.14 -2.28 -10.33
N THR A 165 -18.61 -2.90 -11.37
CA THR A 165 -17.18 -2.96 -11.62
C THR A 165 -16.87 -2.89 -13.11
N ILE A 166 -15.69 -2.40 -13.49
CA ILE A 166 -15.23 -2.36 -14.87
C ILE A 166 -14.17 -3.43 -15.02
N LEU A 167 -14.34 -4.31 -15.98
CA LEU A 167 -13.48 -5.48 -16.20
C LEU A 167 -13.17 -5.61 -17.70
N PRO A 168 -12.04 -6.26 -18.05
CA PRO A 168 -11.75 -6.61 -19.43
C PRO A 168 -12.87 -7.43 -20.07
N VAL A 169 -13.04 -7.33 -21.37
CA VAL A 169 -13.93 -8.22 -22.12
C VAL A 169 -13.39 -9.65 -21.99
N GLY A 170 -14.23 -10.58 -21.56
CA GLY A 170 -13.82 -11.96 -21.29
C GLY A 170 -14.75 -12.67 -20.33
N GLN A 171 -14.31 -13.81 -19.82
CA GLN A 171 -15.00 -14.56 -18.77
C GLN A 171 -14.50 -14.12 -17.39
N HIS A 172 -15.41 -13.90 -16.46
CA HIS A 172 -15.17 -13.48 -15.10
C HIS A 172 -15.97 -14.34 -14.14
N SER A 173 -15.35 -14.76 -13.05
CA SER A 173 -16.05 -15.45 -11.97
C SER A 173 -16.78 -14.45 -11.07
N PHE A 174 -17.89 -14.85 -10.49
CA PHE A 174 -18.56 -14.07 -9.45
C PHE A 174 -19.03 -14.99 -8.31
N VAL A 175 -19.08 -14.42 -7.11
CA VAL A 175 -19.71 -15.02 -5.94
C VAL A 175 -20.53 -13.95 -5.24
N VAL A 176 -21.76 -14.28 -4.87
CA VAL A 176 -22.61 -13.45 -4.02
C VAL A 176 -23.00 -14.25 -2.80
N ALA A 177 -22.65 -13.77 -1.61
CA ALA A 177 -22.85 -14.48 -0.35
C ALA A 177 -23.42 -13.56 0.72
N CYS A 178 -24.28 -14.10 1.58
CA CYS A 178 -24.87 -13.41 2.71
C CYS A 178 -25.09 -14.41 3.85
N ASP A 179 -24.83 -14.01 5.09
CA ASP A 179 -25.05 -14.85 6.25
C ASP A 179 -26.53 -15.26 6.36
N GLY A 180 -26.78 -16.56 6.51
CA GLY A 180 -28.12 -17.14 6.57
C GLY A 180 -28.79 -17.33 5.19
N TYR A 181 -27.98 -17.32 4.11
CA TYR A 181 -28.42 -17.57 2.75
C TYR A 181 -27.42 -18.47 2.02
N GLU A 182 -27.92 -19.32 1.11
CA GLU A 182 -27.08 -20.08 0.19
C GLU A 182 -26.33 -19.11 -0.73
N SER A 183 -25.00 -19.27 -0.84
CA SER A 183 -24.21 -18.46 -1.76
C SER A 183 -24.44 -18.85 -3.20
N GLU A 184 -24.45 -17.86 -4.10
CA GLU A 184 -24.52 -18.07 -5.55
C GLU A 184 -23.19 -17.73 -6.20
N GLU A 185 -22.66 -18.67 -6.98
CA GLU A 185 -21.41 -18.50 -7.72
C GLU A 185 -21.58 -18.86 -9.18
N GLY A 186 -20.81 -18.26 -10.06
CA GLY A 186 -20.87 -18.55 -11.48
C GLY A 186 -19.85 -17.80 -12.32
N MET A 187 -20.02 -17.92 -13.63
CA MET A 187 -19.20 -17.25 -14.63
C MET A 187 -20.04 -16.30 -15.47
N VAL A 188 -19.54 -15.10 -15.69
CA VAL A 188 -20.15 -14.11 -16.59
C VAL A 188 -19.20 -13.79 -17.73
N LYS A 189 -19.71 -13.75 -18.97
CA LYS A 189 -18.93 -13.37 -20.15
C LYS A 189 -19.25 -11.93 -20.54
N LEU A 190 -18.28 -11.02 -20.38
CA LEU A 190 -18.40 -9.65 -20.84
C LEU A 190 -18.15 -9.56 -22.34
N LYS A 191 -19.02 -8.86 -23.07
CA LYS A 191 -18.90 -8.63 -24.51
C LYS A 191 -18.59 -7.16 -24.75
N ALA A 192 -17.82 -6.87 -25.79
CA ALA A 192 -17.44 -5.50 -26.16
C ALA A 192 -18.62 -4.56 -26.45
N SER A 193 -19.76 -5.10 -26.84
CA SER A 193 -20.88 -4.33 -27.40
C SER A 193 -21.83 -3.71 -26.39
N ALA A 194 -21.86 -4.18 -25.11
CA ALA A 194 -22.79 -3.65 -24.11
C ALA A 194 -22.37 -4.06 -22.69
N PRO A 195 -22.72 -3.25 -21.66
CA PRO A 195 -22.59 -3.64 -20.25
C PRO A 195 -23.35 -4.93 -19.95
N SER A 196 -22.78 -5.79 -19.12
CA SER A 196 -23.44 -7.01 -18.65
C SER A 196 -24.15 -6.74 -17.33
N ASN A 197 -25.40 -7.21 -17.26
CA ASN A 197 -26.24 -7.10 -16.06
C ASN A 197 -26.54 -8.51 -15.55
N LEU A 198 -26.24 -8.78 -14.29
CA LEU A 198 -26.66 -9.96 -13.56
C LEU A 198 -27.68 -9.58 -12.50
N GLN A 199 -28.70 -10.42 -12.31
CA GLN A 199 -29.63 -10.30 -11.21
C GLN A 199 -29.60 -11.59 -10.41
N ILE A 200 -29.28 -11.47 -9.13
CA ILE A 200 -29.06 -12.59 -8.22
C ILE A 200 -29.94 -12.40 -6.99
N THR A 201 -30.73 -13.42 -6.68
CA THR A 201 -31.55 -13.44 -5.47
C THR A 201 -31.16 -14.67 -4.67
N LEU A 202 -30.52 -14.47 -3.54
CA LEU A 202 -30.09 -15.56 -2.68
C LEU A 202 -31.28 -16.21 -1.98
N THR A 203 -31.25 -17.53 -1.91
CA THR A 203 -32.24 -18.34 -1.17
C THR A 203 -31.86 -18.38 0.30
N LYS A 204 -32.82 -18.11 1.18
CA LYS A 204 -32.58 -18.19 2.63
C LYS A 204 -32.35 -19.64 3.04
N ASP A 205 -31.36 -19.87 3.89
CA ASP A 205 -31.08 -21.21 4.44
C ASP A 205 -32.31 -21.78 5.12
N ALA A 206 -32.61 -23.07 4.82
CA ALA A 206 -33.69 -23.75 5.51
C ALA A 206 -33.32 -23.91 6.99
N PRO A 207 -34.24 -23.67 7.94
CA PRO A 207 -33.94 -23.84 9.35
C PRO A 207 -33.63 -25.32 9.64
N GLY A 208 -32.36 -25.65 9.87
CA GLY A 208 -31.97 -26.95 10.42
C GLY A 208 -31.02 -27.86 9.65
N VAL A 209 -30.25 -27.40 8.69
CA VAL A 209 -29.20 -28.24 8.07
C VAL A 209 -27.83 -27.58 8.25
N GLY A 210 -27.05 -28.12 9.16
CA GLY A 210 -25.65 -27.76 9.35
C GLY A 210 -24.82 -28.15 8.10
N VAL A 211 -24.05 -27.21 7.57
CA VAL A 211 -23.20 -27.40 6.42
C VAL A 211 -22.06 -28.35 6.76
N ALA A 212 -22.07 -29.56 6.20
CA ALA A 212 -20.93 -30.45 6.16
C ALA A 212 -20.03 -30.06 4.99
N ASN A 213 -18.79 -29.71 5.28
CA ASN A 213 -17.73 -29.47 4.31
C ASN A 213 -17.48 -30.74 3.48
N SER A 214 -17.75 -30.69 2.17
CA SER A 214 -17.29 -31.71 1.22
C SER A 214 -15.92 -31.30 0.66
N GLY A 215 -14.86 -31.77 1.29
CA GLY A 215 -13.54 -31.89 0.66
C GLY A 215 -13.51 -33.18 -0.16
N ALA A 216 -13.35 -33.05 -1.47
CA ALA A 216 -13.16 -34.18 -2.36
C ALA A 216 -11.71 -34.64 -2.32
N GLU A 217 -11.48 -35.87 -1.86
CA GLU A 217 -10.31 -36.66 -2.24
C GLU A 217 -10.76 -38.09 -2.70
N SER A 218 -10.25 -38.45 -3.83
CA SER A 218 -10.57 -39.63 -4.56
C SER A 218 -9.77 -40.88 -4.09
N GLN A 219 -10.49 -42.00 -4.00
CA GLN A 219 -10.10 -43.39 -4.30
C GLN A 219 -9.19 -44.20 -3.34
N HIS A 220 -9.61 -45.26 -2.80
CA HIS A 220 -9.66 -46.66 -3.29
C HIS A 220 -10.10 -47.62 -2.19
N THR A 221 -11.13 -48.39 -2.55
CA THR A 221 -11.47 -49.80 -2.25
C THR A 221 -10.84 -50.52 -1.05
N SER A 222 -11.64 -51.08 -0.14
CA SER A 222 -12.04 -52.48 -0.02
C SER A 222 -12.54 -52.82 1.40
N ALA A 223 -13.74 -53.36 1.37
CA ALA A 223 -14.40 -54.37 2.20
C ALA A 223 -13.87 -54.73 3.63
N ASN A 224 -14.68 -54.67 4.63
CA ASN A 224 -15.42 -55.77 5.27
C ASN A 224 -15.89 -55.44 6.70
N GLN A 225 -17.18 -55.63 6.87
CA GLN A 225 -17.94 -56.21 8.00
C GLN A 225 -17.33 -56.21 9.41
N SER A 226 -18.00 -55.72 10.41
CA SER A 226 -19.05 -56.38 11.19
C SER A 226 -19.40 -55.66 12.50
N SER A 227 -20.67 -55.50 12.69
CA SER A 227 -21.51 -55.55 13.87
C SER A 227 -20.89 -55.49 15.29
N ARG A 228 -21.42 -54.64 16.14
CA ARG A 228 -22.25 -54.99 17.28
C ARG A 228 -22.73 -53.80 18.12
N GLN A 229 -24.02 -53.86 18.38
CA GLN A 229 -24.86 -53.21 19.38
C GLN A 229 -24.29 -53.19 20.80
N ASN A 230 -24.59 -52.21 21.61
CA ASN A 230 -25.54 -52.11 22.72
C ASN A 230 -25.20 -50.98 23.67
N GLN A 231 -26.17 -50.22 23.96
CA GLN A 231 -27.10 -50.00 25.08
C GLN A 231 -26.71 -48.83 26.03
N ILE A 232 -27.60 -47.93 26.00
CA ILE A 232 -28.34 -47.16 27.02
C ILE A 232 -27.75 -47.13 28.45
N SER A 233 -27.49 -45.92 28.96
CA SER A 233 -27.99 -45.50 30.27
C SER A 233 -27.92 -43.95 30.41
N SER A 234 -29.08 -43.40 30.73
CA SER A 234 -29.37 -42.03 31.09
C SER A 234 -28.83 -41.68 32.48
N VAL A 235 -28.17 -40.52 32.61
CA VAL A 235 -28.27 -39.69 33.82
C VAL A 235 -28.13 -38.21 33.41
N SER A 236 -29.16 -37.46 33.76
CA SER A 236 -29.23 -36.01 33.72
C SER A 236 -28.33 -35.37 34.75
N THR A 237 -27.65 -34.29 34.43
CA THR A 237 -27.66 -33.04 35.22
C THR A 237 -26.80 -31.95 34.56
N SER A 238 -27.45 -30.79 34.45
CA SER A 238 -26.96 -29.39 34.48
C SER A 238 -25.79 -28.94 33.59
N ALA A 239 -26.19 -28.13 32.68
CA ALA A 239 -25.56 -27.04 31.97
C ALA A 239 -24.18 -26.52 32.43
N SER A 240 -23.23 -26.58 31.51
CA SER A 240 -22.21 -25.54 31.29
C SER A 240 -21.78 -25.62 29.82
N SER A 241 -22.15 -24.61 29.09
CA SER A 241 -21.88 -24.49 27.65
C SER A 241 -20.41 -24.15 27.42
N ASN A 242 -19.61 -25.12 27.00
CA ASN A 242 -18.34 -24.88 26.35
C ASN A 242 -18.48 -25.32 24.89
N ASN A 243 -18.72 -24.37 24.04
CA ASN A 243 -18.78 -24.55 22.59
C ASN A 243 -17.37 -24.37 22.02
N SER A 244 -16.64 -25.46 21.79
CA SER A 244 -15.43 -25.48 21.02
C SER A 244 -15.77 -25.72 19.55
N GLY A 245 -16.14 -24.67 18.86
CA GLY A 245 -16.29 -24.64 17.40
C GLY A 245 -14.96 -24.21 16.77
N TYR A 246 -14.40 -25.01 15.91
CA TYR A 246 -13.29 -24.60 15.03
C TYR A 246 -13.79 -23.52 14.08
N SER A 247 -13.39 -22.27 14.30
CA SER A 247 -13.65 -21.12 13.48
C SER A 247 -12.57 -20.98 12.43
N SER A 248 -12.97 -20.88 11.15
CA SER A 248 -12.22 -20.24 10.09
C SER A 248 -11.58 -18.95 10.61
N GLY A 249 -10.27 -18.77 10.37
CA GLY A 249 -9.45 -17.72 10.97
C GLY A 249 -9.96 -16.29 10.73
N SER A 250 -10.89 -15.86 11.57
CA SER A 250 -11.07 -14.45 11.87
C SER A 250 -10.09 -14.12 12.99
N PHE A 251 -9.06 -13.34 12.63
CA PHE A 251 -8.17 -12.78 13.63
C PHE A 251 -8.98 -11.91 14.60
N PRO A 252 -8.74 -12.00 15.92
CA PRO A 252 -9.49 -11.22 16.87
C PRO A 252 -9.25 -9.74 16.63
N VAL A 253 -10.28 -9.02 16.22
CA VAL A 253 -10.34 -7.57 16.36
C VAL A 253 -10.28 -7.31 17.87
N PRO A 254 -9.32 -6.49 18.36
CA PRO A 254 -9.28 -6.17 19.77
C PRO A 254 -10.59 -5.47 20.16
N SER A 255 -11.51 -6.17 20.77
CA SER A 255 -12.71 -5.61 21.37
C SER A 255 -12.34 -5.04 22.73
N GLY A 256 -11.99 -3.77 22.76
CA GLY A 256 -11.78 -2.96 23.94
C GLY A 256 -11.91 -1.49 23.56
N ASN A 257 -12.40 -0.66 24.47
CA ASN A 257 -12.70 0.77 24.34
C ASN A 257 -11.47 1.68 23.99
N ASN A 258 -10.53 1.19 23.20
CA ASN A 258 -9.29 1.90 22.86
C ASN A 258 -9.38 2.71 21.56
N THR A 259 -10.52 2.77 20.91
CA THR A 259 -10.73 3.56 19.69
C THR A 259 -11.75 4.65 19.96
N ILE A 260 -11.44 5.88 19.55
CA ILE A 260 -12.39 6.99 19.53
C ILE A 260 -12.74 7.34 18.09
N SER A 261 -13.98 7.77 17.88
CA SER A 261 -14.50 8.24 16.60
C SER A 261 -14.77 9.72 16.67
N ILE A 262 -14.10 10.50 15.82
CA ILE A 262 -14.22 11.97 15.81
C ILE A 262 -14.93 12.35 14.51
N PRO A 263 -16.18 12.85 14.60
CA PRO A 263 -16.91 13.29 13.43
C PRO A 263 -16.29 14.57 12.83
N VAL A 264 -16.24 14.61 11.52
CA VAL A 264 -15.84 15.76 10.72
C VAL A 264 -17.05 16.18 9.86
N LYS A 265 -16.86 17.03 8.90
CA LYS A 265 -17.90 17.45 7.97
C LYS A 265 -18.35 16.31 7.03
N ASN A 266 -19.62 16.36 6.59
CA ASN A 266 -20.19 15.45 5.58
C ASN A 266 -20.22 13.95 5.97
N GLY A 267 -20.31 13.64 7.27
CA GLY A 267 -20.39 12.25 7.73
C GLY A 267 -19.05 11.52 7.74
N ILE A 268 -17.95 12.20 7.47
CA ILE A 268 -16.60 11.64 7.57
C ILE A 268 -16.25 11.48 9.06
N ILE A 269 -15.69 10.34 9.41
CA ILE A 269 -15.29 9.99 10.77
C ILE A 269 -13.80 9.67 10.78
N ILE A 270 -13.06 10.29 11.71
CA ILE A 270 -11.67 9.94 11.98
C ILE A 270 -11.67 8.93 13.13
N GLU A 271 -11.20 7.71 12.85
CA GLU A 271 -10.97 6.70 13.88
C GLU A 271 -9.54 6.84 14.42
N MET A 272 -9.42 6.98 15.74
CA MET A 272 -8.13 7.12 16.41
C MET A 272 -7.97 6.02 17.46
N VAL A 273 -6.82 5.37 17.46
CA VAL A 273 -6.48 4.31 18.43
C VAL A 273 -5.67 4.90 19.57
N LYS A 274 -6.06 4.61 20.80
CA LYS A 274 -5.31 4.98 22.00
C LYS A 274 -4.02 4.16 22.08
N VAL A 275 -2.90 4.83 22.24
CA VAL A 275 -1.60 4.25 22.52
C VAL A 275 -1.24 4.64 23.96
N GLU A 276 -1.15 3.65 24.82
CA GLU A 276 -0.75 3.86 26.21
C GLU A 276 0.73 4.20 26.30
N SER A 277 1.09 5.07 27.25
CA SER A 277 2.48 5.38 27.57
C SER A 277 3.30 4.12 27.87
N GLY A 278 4.59 4.15 27.55
CA GLY A 278 5.43 2.97 27.73
C GLY A 278 6.89 3.20 27.34
N GLU A 279 7.65 2.17 27.48
CA GLU A 279 9.08 2.14 27.10
C GLU A 279 9.33 1.12 25.98
N PHE A 280 10.20 1.47 25.04
CA PHE A 280 10.55 0.59 23.94
C PHE A 280 11.99 0.82 23.44
N LEU A 281 12.48 -0.11 22.65
CA LEU A 281 13.73 0.02 21.92
C LEU A 281 13.48 0.68 20.56
N MET A 282 13.89 1.95 20.42
CA MET A 282 13.80 2.70 19.17
C MET A 282 15.02 2.45 18.28
N GLY A 283 14.76 2.30 16.98
CA GLY A 283 15.79 2.02 15.99
C GLY A 283 15.91 0.53 15.64
N ALA A 284 16.96 0.17 14.92
CA ALA A 284 17.13 -1.19 14.42
C ALA A 284 17.49 -2.17 15.54
N THR A 285 16.53 -3.02 15.91
CA THR A 285 16.73 -4.16 16.82
C THR A 285 17.42 -5.33 16.09
N ALA A 286 17.77 -6.39 16.83
CA ALA A 286 18.41 -7.58 16.25
C ALA A 286 17.52 -8.30 15.19
N GLN A 287 16.22 -8.10 15.23
CA GLN A 287 15.27 -8.67 14.27
C GLN A 287 15.27 -7.96 12.92
N MET A 288 15.80 -6.74 12.83
CA MET A 288 15.80 -5.94 11.61
C MET A 288 16.87 -6.43 10.63
N ALA A 289 16.45 -6.95 9.49
CA ALA A 289 17.36 -7.36 8.42
C ALA A 289 18.01 -6.14 7.75
N LYS A 290 19.31 -6.16 7.55
CA LYS A 290 20.09 -5.15 6.81
C LYS A 290 19.75 -3.68 7.20
N PRO A 291 19.86 -3.30 8.48
CA PRO A 291 19.52 -1.93 8.89
C PRO A 291 20.53 -0.91 8.34
N SER A 292 20.05 0.27 7.99
CA SER A 292 20.87 1.42 7.62
C SER A 292 21.64 1.98 8.82
N ARG A 293 22.69 2.77 8.57
CA ARG A 293 23.49 3.40 9.63
C ARG A 293 22.67 4.36 10.49
N ASP A 294 21.71 5.05 9.90
CA ASP A 294 20.87 6.05 10.56
C ASP A 294 19.75 5.44 11.41
N GLU A 295 19.49 4.13 11.26
CA GLU A 295 18.62 3.37 12.16
C GLU A 295 19.34 2.99 13.48
N LYS A 296 20.60 3.34 13.63
CA LYS A 296 21.47 3.00 14.78
C LYS A 296 21.95 4.25 15.52
N PRO A 297 22.28 4.11 16.83
CA PRO A 297 22.12 2.91 17.66
C PRO A 297 20.68 2.65 18.05
N CYS A 298 20.33 1.36 18.25
CA CYS A 298 19.11 1.00 18.96
C CYS A 298 19.24 1.45 20.41
N HIS A 299 18.22 2.14 20.95
CA HIS A 299 18.27 2.75 22.28
C HIS A 299 16.90 2.75 22.94
N SER A 300 16.89 2.79 24.28
CA SER A 300 15.65 2.86 25.04
C SER A 300 15.04 4.26 24.98
N VAL A 301 13.72 4.30 24.75
CA VAL A 301 12.89 5.52 24.75
C VAL A 301 11.64 5.28 25.58
N THR A 302 11.32 6.24 26.45
CA THR A 302 10.10 6.25 27.27
C THR A 302 9.16 7.33 26.78
N LEU A 303 7.92 6.95 26.39
CA LEU A 303 6.81 7.87 26.18
C LEU A 303 5.99 7.95 27.47
N THR A 304 5.93 9.12 28.07
CA THR A 304 5.33 9.30 29.42
C THR A 304 3.84 9.66 29.37
N GLN A 305 3.31 9.98 28.19
CA GLN A 305 1.93 10.39 27.99
C GLN A 305 1.23 9.41 27.04
N ASN A 306 -0.02 9.11 27.35
CA ASN A 306 -0.89 8.47 26.38
C ASN A 306 -1.17 9.43 25.22
N TYR A 307 -1.43 8.88 24.06
CA TYR A 307 -1.86 9.65 22.89
C TYR A 307 -2.79 8.81 22.02
N TYR A 308 -3.43 9.46 21.07
CA TYR A 308 -4.19 8.76 20.04
C TYR A 308 -3.44 8.91 18.71
N ILE A 309 -3.48 7.86 17.90
CA ILE A 309 -2.95 7.85 16.54
C ILE A 309 -4.02 7.38 15.57
N GLY A 310 -4.03 7.90 14.35
CA GLY A 310 -4.99 7.48 13.32
C GLY A 310 -4.95 5.98 13.12
N LYS A 311 -6.11 5.33 13.13
CA LYS A 311 -6.25 3.91 12.82
C LYS A 311 -5.76 3.61 11.40
N TYR A 312 -5.97 4.57 10.51
CA TYR A 312 -5.57 4.57 9.10
C TYR A 312 -4.75 5.82 8.77
N GLU A 313 -4.11 5.81 7.63
CA GLU A 313 -3.59 6.99 6.96
C GLU A 313 -4.74 7.98 6.67
N VAL A 314 -4.45 9.27 6.51
CA VAL A 314 -5.46 10.26 6.09
C VAL A 314 -5.95 9.92 4.69
N THR A 315 -7.25 9.68 4.56
CA THR A 315 -7.88 9.34 3.29
C THR A 315 -8.13 10.56 2.41
N GLN A 316 -8.33 10.34 1.12
CA GLN A 316 -8.58 11.42 0.17
C GLN A 316 -9.92 12.12 0.38
N ASP A 317 -10.95 11.43 0.88
CA ASP A 317 -12.21 12.05 1.26
C ASP A 317 -12.04 13.01 2.46
N LEU A 318 -11.30 12.57 3.48
CA LEU A 318 -10.97 13.42 4.63
C LEU A 318 -10.13 14.63 4.19
N TRP A 319 -9.10 14.43 3.36
CA TRP A 319 -8.28 15.52 2.84
C TRP A 319 -9.11 16.52 2.06
N LYS A 320 -9.92 16.06 1.11
CA LYS A 320 -10.81 16.93 0.29
C LYS A 320 -11.81 17.73 1.13
N SER A 321 -12.34 17.12 2.20
CA SER A 321 -13.30 17.79 3.08
C SER A 321 -12.71 19.01 3.80
N VAL A 322 -11.39 19.02 3.99
CA VAL A 322 -10.64 20.07 4.70
C VAL A 322 -9.96 21.04 3.74
N MET A 323 -9.31 20.52 2.68
CA MET A 323 -8.43 21.30 1.78
C MET A 323 -9.13 21.74 0.50
N SER A 324 -10.26 21.13 0.14
CA SER A 324 -11.04 21.37 -1.09
C SER A 324 -10.31 21.01 -2.40
N ASN A 325 -9.15 20.36 -2.33
CA ASN A 325 -8.39 19.82 -3.46
C ASN A 325 -7.99 18.37 -3.20
N ASN A 326 -7.45 17.70 -4.20
CA ASN A 326 -6.86 16.38 -4.05
C ASN A 326 -5.61 16.27 -4.93
N PRO A 327 -4.39 16.27 -4.34
CA PRO A 327 -3.15 16.22 -5.11
C PRO A 327 -2.75 14.80 -5.55
N SER A 328 -3.51 13.78 -5.13
CA SER A 328 -3.16 12.37 -5.32
C SER A 328 -3.15 11.93 -6.77
N ASP A 329 -2.30 10.95 -7.13
CA ASP A 329 -2.22 10.40 -8.48
C ASP A 329 -3.37 9.44 -8.81
N PHE A 330 -3.80 8.64 -7.84
CA PHE A 330 -4.89 7.68 -7.95
C PHE A 330 -6.08 8.20 -7.15
N ILE A 331 -7.25 8.30 -7.77
CA ILE A 331 -8.38 9.00 -7.18
C ILE A 331 -9.46 8.03 -6.73
N ALA A 332 -9.62 7.89 -5.41
CA ALA A 332 -10.78 7.28 -4.76
C ALA A 332 -10.84 7.71 -3.29
N ASP A 333 -12.04 7.81 -2.75
CA ASP A 333 -12.29 8.38 -1.43
C ASP A 333 -11.62 7.63 -0.29
N ASN A 334 -11.51 6.31 -0.40
CA ASN A 334 -10.91 5.42 0.61
C ASN A 334 -9.42 5.11 0.39
N LEU A 335 -8.79 5.73 -0.60
CA LEU A 335 -7.33 5.68 -0.75
C LEU A 335 -6.69 6.71 0.19
N PRO A 336 -5.45 6.47 0.65
CA PRO A 336 -4.73 7.50 1.36
C PRO A 336 -4.42 8.68 0.43
N VAL A 337 -4.45 9.88 0.96
CA VAL A 337 -3.92 11.03 0.23
C VAL A 337 -2.41 10.86 0.05
N ASN A 338 -1.93 11.13 -1.15
CA ASN A 338 -0.50 11.14 -1.46
C ASN A 338 -0.10 12.40 -2.23
N ARG A 339 1.18 12.60 -2.51
CA ARG A 339 1.73 13.84 -3.07
C ARG A 339 1.49 15.07 -2.19
N VAL A 340 1.59 14.88 -0.89
CA VAL A 340 1.50 15.96 0.08
C VAL A 340 2.84 16.21 0.73
N SER A 341 3.25 17.47 0.79
CA SER A 341 4.44 17.95 1.50
C SER A 341 4.18 18.04 3.01
N TRP A 342 5.24 18.09 3.80
CA TRP A 342 5.13 18.32 5.23
C TRP A 342 4.41 19.65 5.53
N ILE A 343 4.67 20.70 4.73
CA ILE A 343 4.03 22.00 4.88
C ILE A 343 2.52 21.90 4.61
N GLU A 344 2.10 21.23 3.55
CA GLU A 344 0.68 21.01 3.26
C GLU A 344 -0.01 20.18 4.34
N CYS A 345 0.69 19.19 4.92
CA CYS A 345 0.18 18.44 6.08
C CYS A 345 -0.05 19.36 7.30
N GLN A 346 0.82 20.32 7.59
CA GLN A 346 0.61 21.28 8.68
C GLN A 346 -0.58 22.22 8.39
N GLU A 347 -0.76 22.63 7.15
CA GLU A 347 -1.92 23.43 6.75
C GLU A 347 -3.22 22.64 6.90
N PHE A 348 -3.26 21.41 6.41
CA PHE A 348 -4.38 20.49 6.58
C PHE A 348 -4.74 20.33 8.05
N ILE A 349 -3.76 20.04 8.91
CA ILE A 349 -3.95 19.88 10.36
C ILE A 349 -4.48 21.16 11.00
N SER A 350 -3.95 22.33 10.63
CA SER A 350 -4.42 23.62 11.14
C SER A 350 -5.90 23.86 10.80
N ARG A 351 -6.30 23.58 9.56
CA ARG A 351 -7.71 23.70 9.12
C ARG A 351 -8.61 22.67 9.81
N LEU A 352 -8.17 21.41 9.91
CA LEU A 352 -8.89 20.34 10.59
C LEU A 352 -9.13 20.69 12.07
N ASN A 353 -8.13 21.22 12.76
CA ASN A 353 -8.24 21.66 14.15
C ASN A 353 -9.27 22.77 14.34
N LYS A 354 -9.31 23.77 13.42
CA LYS A 354 -10.33 24.81 13.42
C LYS A 354 -11.75 24.24 13.21
N MET A 355 -11.87 23.22 12.35
CA MET A 355 -13.17 22.59 12.06
C MET A 355 -13.71 21.74 13.21
N THR A 356 -12.83 21.03 13.90
CA THR A 356 -13.20 20.02 14.90
C THR A 356 -13.07 20.49 16.36
N GLY A 357 -12.36 21.61 16.59
CA GLY A 357 -11.99 22.06 17.93
C GLY A 357 -11.00 21.13 18.64
N LYS A 358 -10.34 20.23 17.92
CA LYS A 358 -9.34 19.29 18.45
C LYS A 358 -7.92 19.82 18.20
N ASN A 359 -6.93 19.17 18.81
CA ASN A 359 -5.50 19.47 18.66
C ASN A 359 -4.76 18.34 17.93
N PHE A 360 -5.20 18.02 16.72
CA PHE A 360 -4.48 17.10 15.85
C PHE A 360 -3.09 17.65 15.51
N ARG A 361 -2.17 16.72 15.30
CA ARG A 361 -0.79 17.00 14.89
C ARG A 361 -0.22 15.82 14.11
N LEU A 362 0.95 15.97 13.53
CA LEU A 362 1.74 14.82 13.12
C LEU A 362 2.26 14.08 14.36
N PRO A 363 2.44 12.75 14.32
CA PRO A 363 3.13 12.03 15.38
C PRO A 363 4.60 12.47 15.43
N THR A 364 5.21 12.44 16.62
CA THR A 364 6.67 12.43 16.69
C THR A 364 7.21 11.12 16.10
N GLU A 365 8.48 11.10 15.68
CA GLU A 365 9.10 9.89 15.16
C GLU A 365 9.04 8.73 16.16
N ALA A 366 9.23 9.03 17.44
CA ALA A 366 9.18 8.05 18.52
C ALA A 366 7.75 7.52 18.76
N GLU A 367 6.74 8.38 18.74
CA GLU A 367 5.32 7.96 18.84
C GLU A 367 4.93 7.09 17.66
N TRP A 368 5.35 7.48 16.44
CA TRP A 368 5.08 6.71 15.25
C TRP A 368 5.70 5.29 15.37
N GLU A 369 6.99 5.20 15.74
CA GLU A 369 7.68 3.92 15.84
C GLU A 369 7.11 3.05 16.96
N PHE A 370 6.79 3.63 18.12
CA PHE A 370 6.17 2.90 19.22
C PHE A 370 4.82 2.31 18.84
N ALA A 371 3.96 3.08 18.18
CA ALA A 371 2.68 2.63 17.67
C ALA A 371 2.84 1.53 16.60
N ALA A 372 3.79 1.69 15.67
CA ALA A 372 4.08 0.72 14.62
C ALA A 372 4.59 -0.61 15.18
N ARG A 373 5.32 -0.58 16.30
CA ARG A 373 5.77 -1.79 17.02
C ARG A 373 4.67 -2.51 17.78
N GLY A 374 3.46 -1.94 17.87
CA GLY A 374 2.37 -2.49 18.65
C GLY A 374 2.31 -1.98 20.10
N GLY A 375 2.99 -0.86 20.42
CA GLY A 375 3.04 -0.28 21.77
C GLY A 375 3.49 -1.28 22.83
N ASN A 376 2.83 -1.27 23.99
CA ASN A 376 3.10 -2.21 25.08
C ASN A 376 2.72 -3.68 24.75
N LYS A 377 2.07 -3.94 23.59
CA LYS A 377 1.71 -5.28 23.11
C LYS A 377 2.67 -5.80 22.02
N SER A 378 3.80 -5.11 21.83
CA SER A 378 4.78 -5.42 20.78
C SER A 378 5.23 -6.89 20.85
N LYS A 379 5.28 -7.54 19.69
CA LYS A 379 5.83 -8.89 19.52
C LYS A 379 7.22 -8.90 18.88
N GLY A 380 7.81 -7.72 18.70
CA GLY A 380 9.16 -7.56 18.16
C GLY A 380 9.28 -7.85 16.67
N TYR A 381 8.21 -7.69 15.91
CA TYR A 381 8.21 -7.93 14.46
C TYR A 381 9.04 -6.90 13.69
N GLN A 382 9.50 -7.31 12.50
CA GLN A 382 10.25 -6.45 11.58
C GLN A 382 9.34 -5.41 10.89
N TYR A 383 8.11 -5.81 10.57
CA TYR A 383 7.07 -4.96 10.01
C TYR A 383 5.93 -4.80 11.01
N SER A 384 5.11 -3.79 10.84
CA SER A 384 4.02 -3.51 11.78
C SER A 384 2.95 -4.62 11.74
N GLY A 385 2.96 -5.50 12.73
CA GLY A 385 2.01 -6.61 12.92
C GLY A 385 2.48 -7.98 12.39
N SER A 386 3.59 -8.09 11.64
CA SER A 386 4.09 -9.39 11.15
C SER A 386 5.58 -9.34 10.78
N ASN A 387 6.23 -10.52 10.74
CA ASN A 387 7.51 -10.70 10.08
C ASN A 387 7.37 -11.01 8.58
N ASN A 388 6.17 -11.35 8.10
CA ASN A 388 5.90 -11.51 6.69
C ASN A 388 5.30 -10.21 6.13
N ILE A 389 6.03 -9.51 5.29
CA ILE A 389 5.62 -8.23 4.72
C ILE A 389 4.31 -8.33 3.91
N PHE A 390 4.05 -9.47 3.26
CA PHE A 390 2.85 -9.67 2.45
C PHE A 390 1.54 -9.62 3.25
N ASP A 391 1.61 -9.88 4.56
CA ASP A 391 0.44 -9.87 5.44
C ASP A 391 0.00 -8.43 5.78
N VAL A 392 0.96 -7.51 5.92
CA VAL A 392 0.76 -6.20 6.58
C VAL A 392 1.07 -5.00 5.71
N ALA A 393 1.72 -5.19 4.53
CA ALA A 393 2.18 -4.06 3.73
C ALA A 393 1.76 -4.15 2.26
N TRP A 394 1.47 -3.00 1.69
CA TRP A 394 1.48 -2.76 0.26
C TRP A 394 2.81 -2.09 -0.11
N PHE A 395 3.65 -2.80 -0.86
CA PHE A 395 4.98 -2.38 -1.28
C PHE A 395 5.21 -2.74 -2.75
N ASP A 396 6.36 -2.41 -3.35
CA ASP A 396 6.62 -2.64 -4.77
C ASP A 396 6.45 -4.11 -5.21
N GLY A 397 6.66 -5.06 -4.30
CA GLY A 397 6.50 -6.49 -4.55
C GLY A 397 5.05 -6.99 -4.68
N ASN A 398 4.03 -6.21 -4.26
CA ASN A 398 2.63 -6.66 -4.26
C ASN A 398 1.59 -5.59 -4.58
N SER A 399 1.96 -4.30 -4.61
CA SER A 399 1.04 -3.18 -4.82
C SER A 399 0.69 -2.93 -6.29
N LYS A 400 1.45 -3.51 -7.23
CA LYS A 400 1.45 -3.13 -8.66
C LYS A 400 1.79 -1.65 -8.89
N LEU A 401 2.53 -1.05 -7.94
CA LEU A 401 2.89 0.38 -7.94
C LEU A 401 1.68 1.32 -7.89
N GLU A 402 0.62 0.89 -7.27
CA GLU A 402 -0.60 1.68 -7.02
C GLU A 402 -0.89 1.73 -5.52
N VAL A 403 -1.38 2.87 -5.05
CA VAL A 403 -1.90 2.98 -3.68
C VAL A 403 -3.12 2.08 -3.53
N GLN A 404 -3.31 1.55 -2.35
CA GLN A 404 -4.40 0.63 -2.05
C GLN A 404 -5.33 1.23 -1.00
N PRO A 405 -6.59 0.79 -0.94
CA PRO A 405 -7.52 1.23 0.09
C PRO A 405 -6.94 1.02 1.49
N VAL A 406 -7.07 2.04 2.36
CA VAL A 406 -6.60 1.94 3.73
C VAL A 406 -7.26 0.78 4.47
N GLY A 407 -6.53 0.12 5.36
CA GLY A 407 -7.03 -1.00 6.15
C GLY A 407 -7.25 -2.30 5.38
N SER A 408 -6.66 -2.44 4.20
CA SER A 408 -6.84 -3.64 3.36
C SER A 408 -5.82 -4.76 3.63
N LYS A 409 -4.90 -4.55 4.56
CA LYS A 409 -3.96 -5.55 5.10
C LYS A 409 -4.27 -5.84 6.57
N LEU A 410 -3.51 -6.73 7.21
CA LEU A 410 -3.68 -7.00 8.64
C LEU A 410 -3.21 -5.81 9.48
N ALA A 411 -3.95 -5.54 10.55
CA ALA A 411 -3.55 -4.57 11.55
C ALA A 411 -2.43 -5.11 12.46
N ASN A 412 -1.73 -4.19 13.12
CA ASN A 412 -0.81 -4.56 14.19
C ASN A 412 -1.54 -4.87 15.51
N GLU A 413 -0.79 -5.12 16.57
CA GLU A 413 -1.29 -5.54 17.88
C GLU A 413 -2.21 -4.51 18.56
N LEU A 414 -2.18 -3.26 18.14
CA LEU A 414 -3.05 -2.17 18.60
C LEU A 414 -4.30 -2.00 17.73
N GLY A 415 -4.38 -2.69 16.58
CA GLY A 415 -5.45 -2.50 15.62
C GLY A 415 -5.21 -1.32 14.66
N ILE A 416 -3.94 -0.93 14.46
CA ILE A 416 -3.52 0.13 13.53
C ILE A 416 -3.09 -0.53 12.23
N TYR A 417 -3.52 0.02 11.10
CA TYR A 417 -3.29 -0.50 9.76
C TYR A 417 -2.24 0.32 9.01
N ASP A 418 -1.62 -0.29 8.01
CA ASP A 418 -0.80 0.34 6.97
C ASP A 418 0.43 1.11 7.50
N MET A 419 0.91 0.81 8.73
CA MET A 419 2.15 1.39 9.25
C MET A 419 3.42 0.76 8.62
N SER A 420 3.24 -0.18 7.72
CA SER A 420 4.26 -0.70 6.82
C SER A 420 3.67 -0.69 5.41
N GLY A 421 4.25 0.06 4.47
CA GLY A 421 3.80 0.17 3.08
C GLY A 421 2.70 1.22 2.86
N ASN A 422 1.95 1.08 1.79
CA ASN A 422 0.92 1.95 1.24
C ASN A 422 1.44 3.37 0.95
N VAL A 423 1.37 4.35 1.86
CA VAL A 423 2.07 5.63 1.70
C VAL A 423 3.05 5.88 2.84
N ALA A 424 4.14 6.56 2.54
CA ALA A 424 5.09 6.98 3.56
C ALA A 424 4.55 8.17 4.34
N GLU A 425 4.69 8.16 5.66
CA GLU A 425 4.00 9.06 6.56
C GLU A 425 4.95 10.09 7.18
N TRP A 426 4.64 11.37 7.01
CA TRP A 426 5.39 12.46 7.62
C TRP A 426 5.31 12.43 9.14
N CYS A 427 6.47 12.59 9.79
CA CYS A 427 6.57 12.85 11.23
C CYS A 427 6.87 14.32 11.52
N GLN A 428 6.61 14.73 12.77
CA GLN A 428 6.88 16.10 13.22
C GLN A 428 8.38 16.42 13.23
N ASP A 429 9.21 15.42 13.47
CA ASP A 429 10.63 15.55 13.76
C ASP A 429 11.46 15.97 12.56
N ARG A 430 12.54 16.70 12.85
CA ARG A 430 13.63 16.95 11.91
C ARG A 430 14.55 15.75 11.87
N LYS A 431 15.17 15.51 10.72
CA LYS A 431 16.19 14.45 10.58
C LYS A 431 17.46 14.83 11.35
N GLY A 432 17.93 13.87 12.14
CA GLY A 432 19.24 13.91 12.81
C GLY A 432 19.68 12.51 13.19
N LYS A 433 20.91 12.41 13.70
CA LYS A 433 21.36 11.18 14.37
C LYS A 433 20.52 10.97 15.63
N TYR A 434 20.31 9.71 15.99
CA TYR A 434 19.70 9.43 17.29
C TYR A 434 20.56 9.99 18.42
N ASP A 435 19.93 10.79 19.26
CA ASP A 435 20.53 11.27 20.49
C ASP A 435 20.10 10.36 21.65
N VAL A 436 20.97 9.41 21.99
CA VAL A 436 20.70 8.43 23.04
C VAL A 436 20.59 9.03 24.45
N SER A 437 20.91 10.31 24.62
CA SER A 437 20.68 11.04 25.86
C SER A 437 19.23 11.49 26.03
N GLN A 438 18.50 11.69 24.93
CA GLN A 438 17.07 12.05 24.90
C GLN A 438 16.20 10.80 25.00
N LYS A 439 16.06 10.25 26.20
CA LYS A 439 15.33 9.00 26.44
C LYS A 439 13.83 9.20 26.70
N ILE A 440 13.42 10.40 27.05
CA ILE A 440 12.02 10.70 27.45
C ILE A 440 11.39 11.63 26.43
N ASN A 441 10.29 11.17 25.80
CA ASN A 441 9.50 11.90 24.81
C ASN A 441 10.37 12.63 23.77
N PRO A 442 11.27 11.94 23.03
CA PRO A 442 12.15 12.61 22.09
C PRO A 442 11.35 13.21 20.93
N VAL A 443 11.76 14.40 20.49
CA VAL A 443 11.12 15.16 19.39
C VAL A 443 12.11 15.46 18.26
N GLY A 444 13.21 14.72 18.23
CA GLY A 444 14.29 14.95 17.28
C GLY A 444 15.09 16.24 17.52
N PRO A 445 16.05 16.57 16.65
CA PRO A 445 16.89 17.75 16.83
C PRO A 445 16.13 19.03 16.55
N LEU A 446 16.43 20.10 17.33
CA LEU A 446 15.83 21.42 17.14
C LEU A 446 16.26 22.08 15.81
N LYS A 447 17.41 21.72 15.27
CA LYS A 447 17.96 22.24 14.01
C LYS A 447 18.08 21.11 13.00
N GLY A 448 17.83 21.40 11.75
CA GLY A 448 17.88 20.47 10.64
C GLY A 448 16.99 20.95 9.49
N LYS A 449 17.33 20.59 8.26
CA LYS A 449 16.63 21.00 7.07
C LYS A 449 15.46 20.05 6.78
N ASP A 450 15.73 18.76 6.84
CA ASP A 450 14.80 17.73 6.41
C ASP A 450 13.87 17.26 7.53
N ARG A 451 12.74 16.72 7.16
CA ARG A 451 11.76 16.06 8.02
C ARG A 451 11.81 14.55 7.86
N ILE A 452 11.54 13.83 8.93
CA ILE A 452 11.43 12.37 8.93
C ILE A 452 10.16 11.94 8.22
N ILE A 453 10.27 10.87 7.45
CA ILE A 453 9.14 10.13 6.89
C ILE A 453 9.29 8.65 7.23
N ARG A 454 8.21 7.93 7.48
CA ARG A 454 8.24 6.57 8.01
C ARG A 454 7.32 5.63 7.22
N GLY A 455 7.47 4.32 7.41
CA GLY A 455 6.57 3.27 6.94
C GLY A 455 6.91 2.67 5.58
N GLY A 456 7.66 3.37 4.73
CA GLY A 456 7.78 2.97 3.32
C GLY A 456 6.48 3.17 2.56
N SER A 457 6.33 2.62 1.35
CA SER A 457 5.15 2.88 0.52
C SER A 457 4.93 1.80 -0.53
N TYR A 458 3.82 1.92 -1.23
CA TYR A 458 3.44 1.06 -2.37
C TYR A 458 4.52 0.98 -3.46
N GLY A 459 5.37 1.98 -3.59
CA GLY A 459 6.44 2.04 -4.59
C GLY A 459 7.85 1.84 -4.02
N THR A 460 8.00 1.42 -2.76
CA THR A 460 9.29 1.15 -2.14
C THR A 460 9.47 -0.34 -1.85
N ASN A 461 10.72 -0.76 -1.72
CA ASN A 461 11.06 -2.14 -1.43
C ASN A 461 10.76 -2.53 0.02
N ASP A 462 10.85 -3.83 0.32
CA ASP A 462 10.58 -4.45 1.62
C ASP A 462 11.36 -3.82 2.76
N TRP A 463 12.69 -3.59 2.60
CA TRP A 463 13.49 -3.00 3.68
C TRP A 463 13.13 -1.55 4.00
N SER A 464 12.52 -0.81 3.07
CA SER A 464 12.00 0.53 3.34
C SER A 464 10.73 0.51 4.18
N CYS A 465 9.98 -0.60 4.15
CA CYS A 465 8.76 -0.81 4.94
C CYS A 465 9.02 -1.31 6.37
N ARG A 466 10.29 -1.56 6.76
CA ARG A 466 10.62 -1.94 8.13
C ARG A 466 10.25 -0.83 9.12
N ILE A 467 9.79 -1.21 10.31
CA ILE A 467 9.40 -0.28 11.36
C ILE A 467 10.51 0.73 11.68
N SER A 468 11.78 0.30 11.65
CA SER A 468 12.94 1.14 11.98
C SER A 468 13.44 2.02 10.83
N SER A 469 12.99 1.80 9.60
CA SER A 469 13.39 2.60 8.43
C SER A 469 12.99 4.06 8.60
N ARG A 470 13.94 4.98 8.39
CA ARG A 470 13.75 6.42 8.69
C ARG A 470 14.30 7.35 7.61
N PRO A 471 13.79 7.29 6.38
CA PRO A 471 14.13 8.24 5.32
C PRO A 471 13.72 9.67 5.69
N ASN A 472 14.21 10.64 4.93
CA ASN A 472 13.95 12.05 5.15
C ASN A 472 13.90 12.82 3.84
N PHE A 473 13.16 13.90 3.84
CA PHE A 473 13.07 14.85 2.73
C PHE A 473 12.93 16.28 3.24
N GLU A 474 13.15 17.24 2.35
CA GLU A 474 12.86 18.66 2.61
C GLU A 474 11.36 18.83 2.86
N PRO A 475 10.94 19.79 3.73
CA PRO A 475 9.53 19.96 4.09
C PRO A 475 8.61 20.31 2.90
N GLU A 476 9.15 20.82 1.81
CA GLU A 476 8.46 21.15 0.57
C GLU A 476 8.30 19.94 -0.38
N TYR A 477 8.99 18.83 -0.09
CA TYR A 477 8.94 17.64 -0.95
C TYR A 477 7.55 16.98 -0.91
N ASN A 478 6.95 16.80 -2.08
CA ASN A 478 5.64 16.17 -2.27
C ASN A 478 5.72 14.98 -3.24
N GLY A 479 6.63 14.06 -2.95
CA GLY A 479 6.81 12.86 -3.76
C GLY A 479 5.52 12.03 -3.86
N PHE A 480 5.42 11.23 -4.93
CA PHE A 480 4.25 10.41 -5.25
C PHE A 480 3.79 9.47 -4.11
N ASN A 481 4.66 9.17 -3.20
CA ASN A 481 4.46 8.21 -2.12
C ASN A 481 4.36 8.85 -0.72
N CYS A 482 4.32 10.18 -0.63
CA CYS A 482 4.26 10.91 0.64
C CYS A 482 2.82 11.21 1.04
N GLY A 483 2.40 10.69 2.17
CA GLY A 483 1.13 10.92 2.84
C GLY A 483 1.31 11.30 4.31
N LEU A 484 0.27 11.13 5.11
CA LEU A 484 0.33 11.44 6.54
C LEU A 484 -0.63 10.57 7.34
N ARG A 485 -0.33 10.46 8.63
CA ARG A 485 -1.21 9.92 9.68
C ARG A 485 -1.33 10.94 10.79
N LEU A 486 -2.52 11.05 11.38
CA LEU A 486 -2.78 11.99 12.47
C LEU A 486 -2.36 11.42 13.82
N ALA A 487 -1.90 12.28 14.70
CA ALA A 487 -1.83 12.05 16.14
C ALA A 487 -2.69 13.08 16.89
N LEU A 488 -3.13 12.73 18.09
CA LEU A 488 -3.90 13.59 18.98
C LEU A 488 -3.42 13.36 20.41
N SER A 489 -3.06 14.42 21.11
CA SER A 489 -2.71 14.33 22.53
C SER A 489 -3.97 14.03 23.36
N GLU A 490 -3.85 13.21 24.41
CA GLU A 490 -4.95 12.87 25.33
C GLU A 490 -5.40 14.09 26.13
#